data_10e71f55b9906da1e3dbd70735795b82
#
_entry.id   10e71f55b9906da1e3dbd70735795b82
#
_cell.length_a   1.000
_cell.length_b   1.000
_cell.length_c   1.000
_cell.angle_alpha   90.00
_cell.angle_beta   90.00
_cell.angle_gamma   90.00
#
_symmetry.space_group_name_H-M   'P 1'
#
loop_
_entity.id
_entity.type
_entity.pdbx_description
1 polymer ?
#
loop_
_entity_poly.entity_id
_entity_poly.type
_entity_poly.pdbx_seq_one_letter_code
_entity_poly.pdbx_strand_id
1 'polypeptide(L)'
;MVDKVPMMSSSDKPSKLKVSDLLMQAIADAGVSAVFGIAGGASLHLLNSVVTHPKLTLITTHHEQAAAMAADSYSRVSGNLGVAIATSGPGATNLITGISGCFYDSVPTVFITGQVSTTRQSGT
;
A
#
# COMPACT_ATOMS: atom_id res chain seq x y z
N MET A 1 20.75 41.53 11.20
CA MET A 1 20.38 40.67 12.35
C MET A 1 20.08 39.31 11.75
N VAL A 2 20.99 38.37 11.87
CA VAL A 2 20.86 37.03 11.25
C VAL A 2 20.27 36.14 12.30
N ASP A 3 19.02 35.69 12.10
CA ASP A 3 18.31 34.81 13.01
C ASP A 3 19.05 33.45 13.07
N LYS A 4 19.45 33.08 14.30
CA LYS A 4 20.08 31.78 14.59
C LYS A 4 19.06 30.66 14.32
N VAL A 5 19.39 29.82 13.34
CA VAL A 5 18.71 28.53 13.16
C VAL A 5 18.85 27.73 14.46
N PRO A 6 17.77 27.25 15.09
CA PRO A 6 17.88 26.48 16.32
C PRO A 6 18.62 25.17 16.06
N MET A 7 19.69 24.92 16.81
CA MET A 7 20.39 23.64 16.78
C MET A 7 19.47 22.53 17.34
N MET A 8 19.23 21.51 16.55
CA MET A 8 18.47 20.31 16.99
C MET A 8 19.18 19.66 18.18
N SER A 9 18.43 19.39 19.23
CA SER A 9 18.96 18.72 20.42
C SER A 9 19.31 17.27 20.10
N SER A 10 20.29 16.70 20.78
CA SER A 10 20.78 15.33 20.59
C SER A 10 19.76 14.23 20.96
N SER A 11 18.56 14.60 21.39
CA SER A 11 17.43 13.70 21.65
C SER A 11 16.55 13.41 20.43
N ASP A 12 16.68 14.19 19.35
CA ASP A 12 15.95 14.00 18.09
C ASP A 12 16.75 13.12 17.10
N LYS A 13 17.12 11.92 17.51
CA LYS A 13 17.45 10.90 16.51
C LYS A 13 16.18 10.59 15.73
N PRO A 14 16.17 10.73 14.38
CA PRO A 14 15.01 10.39 13.60
C PRO A 14 14.63 8.95 13.95
N SER A 15 13.43 8.76 14.48
CA SER A 15 12.87 7.43 14.66
C SER A 15 12.96 6.73 13.32
N LYS A 16 13.52 5.51 13.27
CA LYS A 16 13.64 4.74 12.03
C LYS A 16 12.23 4.58 11.47
N LEU A 17 11.89 5.31 10.43
CA LEU A 17 10.62 5.20 9.74
C LEU A 17 10.62 3.88 8.98
N LYS A 18 9.54 3.13 9.09
CA LYS A 18 9.37 1.93 8.28
C LYS A 18 9.11 2.33 6.83
N VAL A 19 9.67 1.61 5.89
CA VAL A 19 9.41 1.84 4.45
C VAL A 19 7.92 1.72 4.14
N SER A 20 7.20 0.79 4.80
CA SER A 20 5.75 0.66 4.66
C SER A 20 4.98 1.90 5.10
N ASP A 21 5.43 2.60 6.17
CA ASP A 21 4.78 3.84 6.61
C ASP A 21 5.00 4.97 5.60
N LEU A 22 6.21 5.08 5.04
CA LEU A 22 6.52 6.06 3.98
C LEU A 22 5.71 5.80 2.70
N LEU A 23 5.54 4.53 2.33
CA LEU A 23 4.72 4.15 1.18
C LEU A 23 3.25 4.53 1.40
N MET A 24 2.69 4.25 2.57
CA MET A 24 1.31 4.61 2.89
C MET A 24 1.13 6.14 2.98
N GLN A 25 2.13 6.86 3.46
CA GLN A 25 2.10 8.32 3.42
C GLN A 25 2.04 8.83 1.98
N ALA A 26 2.88 8.32 1.07
CA ALA A 26 2.87 8.72 -0.33
C ALA A 26 1.52 8.42 -1.02
N ILE A 27 0.90 7.28 -0.71
CA ILE A 27 -0.44 6.90 -1.19
C ILE A 27 -1.50 7.89 -0.67
N ALA A 28 -1.45 8.24 0.62
CA ALA A 28 -2.37 9.22 1.19
C ALA A 28 -2.18 10.63 0.60
N ASP A 29 -0.93 11.03 0.32
CA ASP A 29 -0.62 12.32 -0.29
C ASP A 29 -1.07 12.38 -1.77
N ALA A 30 -1.20 11.22 -2.43
CA ALA A 30 -1.82 11.10 -3.75
C ALA A 30 -3.36 11.18 -3.73
N GLY A 31 -3.97 11.45 -2.56
CA GLY A 31 -5.43 11.64 -2.42
C GLY A 31 -6.21 10.35 -2.17
N VAL A 32 -5.54 9.23 -1.93
CA VAL A 32 -6.21 7.96 -1.60
C VAL A 32 -6.73 8.01 -0.17
N SER A 33 -7.96 7.55 0.03
CA SER A 33 -8.57 7.40 1.36
C SER A 33 -8.94 5.95 1.70
N ALA A 34 -9.11 5.10 0.70
CA ALA A 34 -9.46 3.69 0.86
C ALA A 34 -8.43 2.78 0.19
N VAL A 35 -8.00 1.75 0.92
CA VAL A 35 -7.09 0.71 0.44
C VAL A 35 -7.80 -0.63 0.60
N PHE A 36 -7.87 -1.40 -0.48
CA PHE A 36 -8.54 -2.69 -0.51
C PHE A 36 -7.54 -3.83 -0.34
N GLY A 37 -7.90 -4.86 0.40
CA GLY A 37 -6.96 -5.97 0.57
C GLY A 37 -7.45 -7.09 1.47
N ILE A 38 -6.61 -8.13 1.54
CA ILE A 38 -6.82 -9.26 2.43
C ILE A 38 -5.53 -9.57 3.19
N ALA A 39 -5.67 -9.95 4.46
CA ALA A 39 -4.52 -10.24 5.31
C ALA A 39 -3.74 -11.46 4.81
N GLY A 40 -2.41 -11.33 4.86
CA GLY A 40 -1.49 -12.41 4.55
C GLY A 40 -0.10 -12.13 5.11
N GLY A 41 0.65 -13.21 5.42
CA GLY A 41 1.90 -13.10 6.16
C GLY A 41 2.93 -12.12 5.57
N ALA A 42 3.10 -12.13 4.25
CA ALA A 42 4.09 -11.26 3.59
C ALA A 42 3.62 -9.81 3.41
N SER A 43 2.34 -9.50 3.66
CA SER A 43 1.77 -8.14 3.56
C SER A 43 1.45 -7.50 4.91
N LEU A 44 1.70 -8.18 6.04
CA LEU A 44 1.30 -7.69 7.38
C LEU A 44 1.83 -6.30 7.71
N HIS A 45 3.09 -6.01 7.39
CA HIS A 45 3.67 -4.70 7.66
C HIS A 45 3.00 -3.59 6.83
N LEU A 46 2.63 -3.88 5.58
CA LEU A 46 1.90 -2.95 4.71
C LEU A 46 0.51 -2.67 5.28
N LEU A 47 -0.24 -3.73 5.59
CA LEU A 47 -1.60 -3.60 6.15
C LEU A 47 -1.61 -2.90 7.50
N ASN A 48 -0.62 -3.19 8.37
CA ASN A 48 -0.47 -2.48 9.62
C ASN A 48 -0.26 -0.98 9.40
N SER A 49 0.58 -0.61 8.42
CA SER A 49 0.81 0.80 8.09
C SER A 49 -0.45 1.49 7.53
N VAL A 50 -1.30 0.77 6.78
CA VAL A 50 -2.61 1.30 6.37
C VAL A 50 -3.50 1.56 7.58
N VAL A 51 -3.65 0.55 8.47
CA VAL A 51 -4.56 0.64 9.62
C VAL A 51 -4.14 1.72 10.63
N THR A 52 -2.84 1.94 10.78
CA THR A 52 -2.32 2.97 11.70
C THR A 52 -2.24 4.37 11.08
N HIS A 53 -2.45 4.49 9.77
CA HIS A 53 -2.38 5.78 9.09
C HIS A 53 -3.66 6.59 9.28
N PRO A 54 -3.58 7.88 9.70
CA PRO A 54 -4.77 8.67 10.08
C PRO A 54 -5.72 9.00 8.92
N LYS A 55 -5.26 8.93 7.67
CA LYS A 55 -6.03 9.29 6.48
C LYS A 55 -6.48 8.09 5.64
N LEU A 56 -6.02 6.87 5.96
CA LEU A 56 -6.32 5.68 5.18
C LEU A 56 -7.31 4.78 5.91
N THR A 57 -8.21 4.17 5.17
CA THR A 57 -9.12 3.13 5.65
C THR A 57 -8.82 1.83 4.92
N LEU A 58 -8.53 0.77 5.66
CA LEU A 58 -8.43 -0.58 5.11
C LEU A 58 -9.81 -1.17 4.95
N ILE A 59 -10.17 -1.54 3.73
CA ILE A 59 -11.38 -2.28 3.40
C ILE A 59 -10.99 -3.72 3.05
N THR A 60 -11.33 -4.64 3.94
CA THR A 60 -10.99 -6.05 3.75
C THR A 60 -11.99 -6.74 2.84
N THR A 61 -11.47 -7.59 1.96
CA THR A 61 -12.27 -8.44 1.08
C THR A 61 -12.04 -9.92 1.43
N HIS A 62 -12.88 -10.80 0.92
CA HIS A 62 -12.74 -12.25 1.12
C HIS A 62 -11.92 -12.94 0.02
N HIS A 63 -11.49 -12.17 -1.00
CA HIS A 63 -10.65 -12.65 -2.10
C HIS A 63 -9.89 -11.48 -2.72
N GLU A 64 -8.65 -11.70 -3.14
CA GLU A 64 -7.80 -10.63 -3.70
C GLU A 64 -8.32 -10.09 -5.03
N GLN A 65 -8.95 -10.92 -5.85
CA GLN A 65 -9.61 -10.47 -7.07
C GLN A 65 -10.72 -9.45 -6.75
N ALA A 66 -11.47 -9.67 -5.68
CA ALA A 66 -12.47 -8.70 -5.23
C ALA A 66 -11.82 -7.39 -4.77
N ALA A 67 -10.65 -7.45 -4.10
CA ALA A 67 -9.89 -6.25 -3.74
C ALA A 67 -9.45 -5.48 -4.99
N ALA A 68 -8.95 -6.17 -6.01
CA ALA A 68 -8.55 -5.56 -7.26
C ALA A 68 -9.73 -4.90 -8.00
N MET A 69 -10.87 -5.56 -8.08
CA MET A 69 -12.09 -5.01 -8.68
C MET A 69 -12.66 -3.84 -7.88
N ALA A 70 -12.54 -3.87 -6.56
CA ALA A 70 -12.94 -2.76 -5.70
C ALA A 70 -12.05 -1.53 -5.92
N ALA A 71 -10.72 -1.72 -6.05
CA ALA A 71 -9.79 -0.66 -6.38
C ALA A 71 -10.07 -0.05 -7.77
N ASP A 72 -10.34 -0.89 -8.77
CA ASP A 72 -10.77 -0.46 -10.11
C ASP A 72 -12.03 0.42 -10.03
N SER A 73 -13.08 -0.11 -9.40
CA SER A 73 -14.36 0.59 -9.27
C SER A 73 -14.23 1.89 -8.47
N TYR A 74 -13.45 1.88 -7.39
CA TYR A 74 -13.16 3.07 -6.60
C TYR A 74 -12.50 4.16 -7.46
N SER A 75 -11.50 3.78 -8.26
CA SER A 75 -10.82 4.73 -9.14
C SER A 75 -11.77 5.34 -10.17
N ARG A 76 -12.59 4.52 -10.82
CA ARG A 76 -13.57 4.99 -11.83
C ARG A 76 -14.58 5.96 -11.25
N VAL A 77 -15.08 5.69 -10.03
CA VAL A 77 -16.14 6.50 -9.42
C VAL A 77 -15.61 7.76 -8.76
N SER A 78 -14.48 7.66 -8.06
CA SER A 78 -13.92 8.79 -7.30
C SER A 78 -13.03 9.71 -8.13
N GLY A 79 -12.49 9.22 -9.25
CA GLY A 79 -11.43 9.90 -9.99
C GLY A 79 -10.06 9.87 -9.29
N ASN A 80 -9.95 9.19 -8.15
CA ASN A 80 -8.72 9.04 -7.39
C ASN A 80 -8.01 7.74 -7.75
N LEU A 81 -6.77 7.60 -7.30
CA LEU A 81 -5.99 6.37 -7.44
C LEU A 81 -6.64 5.22 -6.67
N GLY A 82 -6.93 4.10 -7.33
CA GLY A 82 -7.36 2.86 -6.68
C GLY A 82 -6.16 2.09 -6.13
N VAL A 83 -6.24 1.54 -4.91
CA VAL A 83 -5.12 0.80 -4.29
C VAL A 83 -5.60 -0.53 -3.75
N ALA A 84 -4.92 -1.62 -4.14
CA ALA A 84 -5.14 -2.94 -3.57
C ALA A 84 -3.83 -3.57 -3.07
N ILE A 85 -3.90 -4.25 -1.93
CA ILE A 85 -2.76 -4.92 -1.30
C ILE A 85 -3.08 -6.41 -1.15
N ALA A 86 -2.14 -7.27 -1.58
CA ALA A 86 -2.20 -8.70 -1.39
C ALA A 86 -0.88 -9.26 -0.84
N THR A 87 -0.92 -10.49 -0.34
CA THR A 87 0.29 -11.21 0.06
C THR A 87 1.03 -11.76 -1.17
N SER A 88 2.17 -12.38 -0.95
CA SER A 88 2.94 -13.08 -2.00
C SER A 88 2.24 -14.35 -2.50
N GLY A 89 2.75 -14.93 -3.58
CA GLY A 89 2.29 -16.20 -4.12
C GLY A 89 0.87 -16.13 -4.68
N PRO A 90 -0.04 -17.04 -4.27
CA PRO A 90 -1.41 -17.06 -4.82
C PRO A 90 -2.21 -15.79 -4.54
N GLY A 91 -1.92 -15.08 -3.44
CA GLY A 91 -2.52 -13.78 -3.19
C GLY A 91 -2.18 -12.76 -4.27
N ALA A 92 -0.92 -12.70 -4.67
CA ALA A 92 -0.47 -11.83 -5.77
C ALA A 92 -1.08 -12.25 -7.12
N THR A 93 -1.09 -13.56 -7.43
CA THR A 93 -1.65 -14.04 -8.71
C THR A 93 -3.15 -13.83 -8.83
N ASN A 94 -3.89 -13.83 -7.71
CA ASN A 94 -5.31 -13.52 -7.69
C ASN A 94 -5.65 -12.07 -8.05
N LEU A 95 -4.68 -11.15 -8.02
CA LEU A 95 -4.87 -9.78 -8.50
C LEU A 95 -4.85 -9.66 -10.03
N ILE A 96 -4.31 -10.63 -10.76
CA ILE A 96 -3.98 -10.52 -12.19
C ILE A 96 -5.19 -10.13 -13.03
N THR A 97 -6.37 -10.69 -12.78
CA THR A 97 -7.59 -10.35 -13.52
C THR A 97 -7.93 -8.86 -13.39
N GLY A 98 -7.87 -8.32 -12.16
CA GLY A 98 -8.12 -6.91 -11.93
C GLY A 98 -7.04 -6.01 -12.52
N ILE A 99 -5.76 -6.41 -12.42
CA ILE A 99 -4.63 -5.70 -13.04
C ILE A 99 -4.86 -5.61 -14.56
N SER A 100 -5.23 -6.73 -15.20
CA SER A 100 -5.50 -6.80 -16.63
C SER A 100 -6.64 -5.85 -17.03
N GLY A 101 -7.75 -5.86 -16.29
CA GLY A 101 -8.88 -4.96 -16.54
C GLY A 101 -8.48 -3.49 -16.44
N CYS A 102 -7.82 -3.11 -15.35
CA CYS A 102 -7.35 -1.74 -15.16
C CYS A 102 -6.36 -1.29 -16.26
N PHE A 103 -5.47 -2.20 -16.67
CA PHE A 103 -4.48 -1.91 -17.70
C PHE A 103 -5.14 -1.63 -19.06
N TYR A 104 -6.04 -2.51 -19.52
CA TYR A 104 -6.71 -2.34 -20.82
C TYR A 104 -7.65 -1.14 -20.84
N ASP A 105 -8.27 -0.81 -19.72
CA ASP A 105 -9.20 0.31 -19.62
C ASP A 105 -8.51 1.62 -19.19
N SER A 106 -7.19 1.61 -18.99
CA SER A 106 -6.40 2.78 -18.54
C SER A 106 -6.91 3.38 -17.22
N VAL A 107 -7.33 2.52 -16.27
CA VAL A 107 -7.78 2.94 -14.94
C VAL A 107 -6.59 3.11 -14.02
N PRO A 108 -6.42 4.29 -13.37
CA PRO A 108 -5.28 4.55 -12.49
C PRO A 108 -5.39 3.74 -11.20
N THR A 109 -4.60 2.67 -11.10
CA THR A 109 -4.58 1.76 -9.95
C THR A 109 -3.16 1.37 -9.58
N VAL A 110 -2.93 1.13 -8.29
CA VAL A 110 -1.68 0.57 -7.74
C VAL A 110 -1.98 -0.74 -7.04
N PHE A 111 -1.28 -1.77 -7.45
CA PHE A 111 -1.33 -3.09 -6.83
C PHE A 111 -0.02 -3.35 -6.10
N ILE A 112 -0.11 -3.63 -4.81
CA ILE A 112 1.06 -3.84 -3.95
C ILE A 112 1.02 -5.27 -3.43
N THR A 113 2.12 -6.00 -3.61
CA THR A 113 2.23 -7.35 -3.09
C THR A 113 3.36 -7.46 -2.09
N GLY A 114 3.16 -8.27 -1.07
CA GLY A 114 4.23 -8.67 -0.18
C GLY A 114 5.21 -9.62 -0.88
N GLN A 115 6.39 -9.75 -0.31
CA GLN A 115 7.39 -10.75 -0.72
C GLN A 115 7.90 -11.50 0.50
N VAL A 116 8.24 -12.76 0.32
CA VAL A 116 8.91 -13.54 1.35
C VAL A 116 10.32 -13.04 1.61
N SER A 117 10.86 -13.29 2.81
CA SER A 117 12.24 -12.93 3.11
C SER A 117 13.22 -13.58 2.13
N THR A 118 14.33 -12.90 1.87
CA THR A 118 15.37 -13.39 0.94
C THR A 118 15.88 -14.80 1.31
N THR A 119 15.90 -15.13 2.60
CA THR A 119 16.28 -16.47 3.11
C THR A 119 15.27 -17.57 2.77
N ARG A 120 14.06 -17.22 2.35
CA ARG A 120 13.00 -18.17 1.94
C ARG A 120 12.78 -18.20 0.43
N GLN A 121 13.53 -17.42 -0.33
CA GLN A 121 13.47 -17.48 -1.79
C GLN A 121 14.19 -18.75 -2.23
N SER A 122 13.47 -19.62 -2.94
CA SER A 122 14.04 -20.87 -3.46
C SER A 122 15.14 -20.56 -4.49
N GLY A 123 16.26 -21.27 -4.41
CA GLY A 123 17.28 -21.25 -5.45
C GLY A 123 18.65 -20.69 -5.05
N THR A 124 18.89 -20.45 -3.78
CA THR A 124 20.24 -20.19 -3.23
C THR A 124 20.58 -21.18 -2.14
#